data_3e6f00bcf14ab3aede9f4c3d92822c90
#
_entry.id   3e6f00bcf14ab3aede9f4c3d92822c90
#
_cell.length_a   1.000
_cell.length_b   1.000
_cell.length_c   1.000
_cell.angle_alpha   90.00
_cell.angle_beta   90.00
_cell.angle_gamma   90.00
#
_symmetry.space_group_name_H-M   'P 1'
#
loop_
_entity.id
_entity.type
_entity.pdbx_description
1 polymer ?
#
loop_
_entity_poly.entity_id
_entity_poly.type
_entity_poly.pdbx_seq_one_letter_code
_entity_poly.pdbx_strand_id
1 'polypeptide(L)'
;GWDNPTAWMGHAALTGANEHVFAQTLARGGVGQAGVDNAPFHAFIDDWFFDARDADFSAGALHARGPRFAYTLELTRRGPFVLQGDKGYSRKAGEGQASHYYSQPFFTVDGALTLDGKDIHVAGRAWMDREWSSQTMAPDQKGWDWFSLHLDTGDNLMLFRLRGARDYRSGNWIAPDGGVTQLAGDDIVVEPLAQTVINGRNLPTRWRVQVKSRNLDIETTPLNPKSWMGTDFPYWEGPITLSGSTTGAGYLEMTGY
;
A
#
# COMPACT_ATOMS: atom_id res chain seq x y z
N GLY A 1 -14.29 14.66 -22.33
CA GLY A 1 -15.63 15.17 -22.60
C GLY A 1 -16.70 14.50 -21.73
N TRP A 2 -17.96 14.91 -21.90
CA TRP A 2 -19.07 14.42 -21.07
C TRP A 2 -19.33 12.90 -21.23
N ASP A 3 -18.87 12.30 -22.31
CA ASP A 3 -19.02 10.87 -22.61
C ASP A 3 -17.88 10.00 -22.10
N ASN A 4 -16.87 10.57 -21.43
CA ASN A 4 -15.79 9.78 -20.83
C ASN A 4 -16.27 9.21 -19.50
N PRO A 5 -16.38 7.86 -19.32
CA PRO A 5 -16.86 7.23 -18.11
C PRO A 5 -15.79 7.14 -17.02
N THR A 6 -14.54 7.54 -17.28
CA THR A 6 -13.45 7.41 -16.34
C THR A 6 -13.62 8.41 -15.18
N ALA A 7 -13.50 7.93 -13.96
CA ALA A 7 -13.37 8.72 -12.76
C ALA A 7 -11.99 8.45 -12.13
N TRP A 8 -11.36 9.49 -11.65
CA TRP A 8 -10.10 9.44 -10.94
C TRP A 8 -10.34 9.75 -9.48
N MET A 9 -9.65 9.05 -8.61
CA MET A 9 -9.71 9.25 -7.17
C MET A 9 -8.29 9.22 -6.61
N GLY A 10 -7.97 10.23 -5.81
CA GLY A 10 -6.74 10.31 -5.04
C GLY A 10 -7.04 10.31 -3.55
N HIS A 11 -6.33 9.49 -2.80
CA HIS A 11 -6.28 9.53 -1.35
C HIS A 11 -4.88 9.85 -0.89
N ALA A 12 -4.75 10.67 0.13
CA ALA A 12 -3.48 11.00 0.76
C ALA A 12 -3.65 11.08 2.26
N ALA A 13 -2.66 10.61 3.00
CA ALA A 13 -2.67 10.66 4.46
C ALA A 13 -1.29 10.98 5.02
N LEU A 14 -1.28 11.56 6.21
CA LEU A 14 -0.12 11.70 7.06
C LEU A 14 -0.46 11.09 8.42
N THR A 15 0.33 10.10 8.83
CA THR A 15 0.13 9.35 10.07
C THR A 15 1.33 9.48 10.99
N GLY A 16 1.12 10.05 12.16
CA GLY A 16 2.04 10.03 13.29
C GLY A 16 1.45 9.22 14.45
N ALA A 17 2.19 9.03 15.51
CA ALA A 17 1.76 8.22 16.66
C ALA A 17 0.45 8.72 17.29
N ASN A 18 0.21 10.03 17.31
CA ASN A 18 -0.95 10.65 17.93
C ASN A 18 -1.85 11.39 16.94
N GLU A 19 -1.51 11.37 15.67
CA GLU A 19 -2.15 12.14 14.62
C GLU A 19 -2.38 11.27 13.38
N HIS A 20 -3.56 11.40 12.80
CA HIS A 20 -3.86 10.85 11.49
C HIS A 20 -4.73 11.87 10.76
N VAL A 21 -4.20 12.44 9.70
CA VAL A 21 -4.89 13.39 8.83
C VAL A 21 -4.90 12.85 7.41
N PHE A 22 -6.01 13.04 6.72
CA PHE A 22 -6.16 12.54 5.35
C PHE A 22 -6.93 13.53 4.49
N ALA A 23 -6.84 13.36 3.20
CA ALA A 23 -7.60 14.07 2.19
C ALA A 23 -7.98 13.14 1.04
N GLN A 24 -9.07 13.48 0.37
CA GLN A 24 -9.54 12.84 -0.85
C GLN A 24 -9.72 13.91 -1.92
N THR A 25 -9.37 13.58 -3.16
CA THR A 25 -9.72 14.36 -4.34
C THR A 25 -10.33 13.45 -5.39
N LEU A 26 -11.30 13.97 -6.13
CA LEU A 26 -12.01 13.27 -7.19
C LEU A 26 -11.98 14.10 -8.46
N ALA A 27 -11.73 13.48 -9.59
CA ALA A 27 -11.76 14.15 -10.87
C ALA A 27 -12.43 13.30 -11.94
N ARG A 28 -13.04 13.97 -12.89
CA ARG A 28 -13.60 13.32 -14.06
C ARG A 28 -12.53 13.15 -15.14
N GLY A 29 -12.53 11.99 -15.81
CA GLY A 29 -11.64 11.75 -16.93
C GLY A 29 -11.97 12.56 -18.18
N GLY A 30 -10.95 12.78 -19.02
CA GLY A 30 -11.11 13.41 -20.34
C GLY A 30 -11.29 14.92 -20.34
N VAL A 31 -11.06 15.60 -19.20
CA VAL A 31 -11.17 17.07 -19.08
C VAL A 31 -9.85 17.73 -18.70
N GLY A 32 -8.75 16.96 -18.59
CA GLY A 32 -7.42 17.48 -18.26
C GLY A 32 -7.17 17.76 -16.78
N GLN A 33 -8.11 17.40 -15.91
CA GLN A 33 -8.00 17.57 -14.46
C GLN A 33 -7.20 16.44 -13.81
N ALA A 34 -7.24 15.25 -14.40
CA ALA A 34 -6.50 14.08 -13.95
C ALA A 34 -6.11 13.21 -15.12
N GLY A 35 -5.05 12.45 -14.97
CA GLY A 35 -4.56 11.55 -16.01
C GLY A 35 -3.34 10.75 -15.59
N VAL A 36 -2.92 9.89 -16.51
CA VAL A 36 -1.66 9.15 -16.44
C VAL A 36 -0.98 9.20 -17.79
N ASP A 37 0.22 9.76 -17.83
CA ASP A 37 1.16 9.65 -18.94
C ASP A 37 2.19 8.56 -18.64
N ASN A 38 2.65 7.86 -19.68
CA ASN A 38 3.52 6.70 -19.48
C ASN A 38 5.00 6.95 -19.79
N ALA A 39 5.34 8.04 -20.43
CA ALA A 39 6.72 8.31 -20.86
C ALA A 39 7.08 9.80 -20.87
N PRO A 40 7.68 10.35 -19.82
CA PRO A 40 7.91 9.72 -18.52
C PRO A 40 6.58 9.47 -17.78
N PHE A 41 6.60 8.56 -16.79
CA PHE A 41 5.40 8.31 -15.99
C PHE A 41 5.02 9.55 -15.21
N HIS A 42 3.77 9.99 -15.36
CA HIS A 42 3.18 11.13 -14.66
C HIS A 42 1.72 10.80 -14.35
N ALA A 43 1.42 10.51 -13.09
CA ALA A 43 0.06 10.34 -12.62
C ALA A 43 -0.35 11.58 -11.81
N PHE A 44 -1.46 12.19 -12.15
CA PHE A 44 -1.88 13.43 -11.49
C PHE A 44 -3.39 13.51 -11.32
N ILE A 45 -3.79 14.27 -10.33
CA ILE A 45 -5.17 14.71 -10.09
C ILE A 45 -5.12 16.09 -9.41
N ASP A 46 -5.63 17.11 -10.09
CA ASP A 46 -5.41 18.51 -9.74
C ASP A 46 -3.92 18.82 -9.59
N ASP A 47 -3.49 19.26 -8.40
CA ASP A 47 -2.09 19.52 -8.06
C ASP A 47 -1.37 18.35 -7.37
N TRP A 48 -2.05 17.25 -7.11
CA TRP A 48 -1.39 16.03 -6.62
C TRP A 48 -0.74 15.29 -7.77
N PHE A 49 0.47 14.78 -7.54
CA PHE A 49 1.16 14.05 -8.57
C PHE A 49 2.09 12.95 -8.03
N PHE A 50 2.35 11.99 -8.86
CA PHE A 50 3.37 10.97 -8.70
C PHE A 50 4.11 10.83 -10.02
N ASP A 51 5.36 11.26 -10.05
CA ASP A 51 6.14 11.42 -11.26
C ASP A 51 7.39 10.55 -11.25
N ALA A 52 7.73 9.96 -12.40
CA ALA A 52 9.06 9.51 -12.70
C ALA A 52 9.85 10.64 -13.38
N ARG A 53 11.09 10.83 -12.99
CA ARG A 53 12.00 11.81 -13.61
C ARG A 53 12.69 11.27 -14.87
N ASP A 54 12.63 9.94 -15.06
CA ASP A 54 13.22 9.25 -16.20
C ASP A 54 12.38 8.01 -16.58
N ALA A 55 12.69 7.45 -17.75
CA ALA A 55 11.96 6.30 -18.29
C ALA A 55 12.11 5.02 -17.43
N ASP A 56 13.21 4.92 -16.67
CA ASP A 56 13.53 3.76 -15.84
C ASP A 56 12.98 3.90 -14.42
N PHE A 57 12.37 5.07 -14.11
CA PHE A 57 11.91 5.39 -12.78
C PHE A 57 13.00 5.20 -11.71
N SER A 58 14.21 5.61 -12.02
CA SER A 58 15.33 5.61 -11.07
C SER A 58 15.19 6.69 -10.02
N ALA A 59 14.53 7.77 -10.37
CA ALA A 59 14.11 8.87 -9.49
C ALA A 59 12.68 9.29 -9.79
N GLY A 60 12.02 9.81 -8.79
CA GLY A 60 10.66 10.31 -8.91
C GLY A 60 10.32 11.34 -7.83
N ALA A 61 9.13 11.89 -7.91
CA ALA A 61 8.59 12.79 -6.92
C ALA A 61 7.12 12.48 -6.63
N LEU A 62 6.72 12.64 -5.40
CA LEU A 62 5.36 12.49 -4.94
C LEU A 62 4.91 13.77 -4.22
N HIS A 63 3.78 14.32 -4.61
CA HIS A 63 3.18 15.48 -3.96
C HIS A 63 1.70 15.24 -3.71
N ALA A 64 1.27 15.53 -2.49
CA ALA A 64 -0.15 15.65 -2.15
C ALA A 64 -0.35 16.61 -0.99
N ARG A 65 -1.57 17.09 -0.86
CA ARG A 65 -1.96 18.01 0.22
C ARG A 65 -3.41 17.83 0.65
N GLY A 66 -3.66 18.21 1.87
CA GLY A 66 -4.99 18.31 2.45
C GLY A 66 -5.15 19.61 3.23
N PRO A 67 -6.27 19.82 3.91
CA PRO A 67 -6.51 21.04 4.68
C PRO A 67 -5.48 21.34 5.78
N ARG A 68 -4.86 20.29 6.33
CA ARG A 68 -3.94 20.38 7.47
C ARG A 68 -2.52 19.95 7.15
N PHE A 69 -2.28 19.33 5.99
CA PHE A 69 -0.97 18.79 5.64
C PHE A 69 -0.66 18.98 4.16
N ALA A 70 0.62 18.97 3.86
CA ALA A 70 1.15 18.79 2.52
C ALA A 70 2.47 18.01 2.62
N TYR A 71 2.84 17.32 1.57
CA TYR A 71 4.18 16.76 1.44
C TYR A 71 4.66 16.79 0.00
N THR A 72 5.97 16.96 -0.15
CA THR A 72 6.69 16.76 -1.39
C THR A 72 7.88 15.87 -1.08
N LEU A 73 7.88 14.70 -1.68
CA LEU A 73 8.85 13.64 -1.41
C LEU A 73 9.62 13.31 -2.69
N GLU A 74 10.94 13.32 -2.59
CA GLU A 74 11.83 12.85 -3.63
C GLU A 74 12.11 11.35 -3.40
N LEU A 75 11.95 10.58 -4.45
CA LEU A 75 12.07 9.13 -4.44
C LEU A 75 13.31 8.74 -5.23
N THR A 76 14.15 7.88 -4.67
CA THR A 76 15.28 7.28 -5.38
C THR A 76 15.19 5.77 -5.29
N ARG A 77 15.14 5.11 -6.44
CA ARG A 77 15.08 3.66 -6.53
C ARG A 77 16.44 3.03 -6.20
N ARG A 78 16.44 2.01 -5.33
CA ARG A 78 17.65 1.30 -4.87
C ARG A 78 17.70 -0.17 -5.27
N GLY A 79 16.68 -0.68 -5.96
CA GLY A 79 16.59 -2.06 -6.39
C GLY A 79 15.69 -2.23 -7.62
N PRO A 80 15.50 -3.44 -8.11
CA PRO A 80 14.65 -3.71 -9.27
C PRO A 80 13.17 -3.57 -8.95
N PHE A 81 12.33 -3.49 -9.99
CA PHE A 81 10.90 -3.74 -9.85
C PHE A 81 10.64 -5.21 -9.53
N VAL A 82 9.63 -5.46 -8.74
CA VAL A 82 9.21 -6.79 -8.28
C VAL A 82 7.88 -7.15 -8.89
N LEU A 83 7.86 -8.17 -9.72
CA LEU A 83 6.61 -8.71 -10.28
C LEU A 83 5.94 -9.60 -9.24
N GLN A 84 4.73 -9.25 -8.83
CA GLN A 84 3.97 -9.98 -7.82
C GLN A 84 3.23 -11.19 -8.42
N GLY A 85 3.00 -12.22 -7.60
CA GLY A 85 2.40 -13.46 -8.04
C GLY A 85 3.28 -14.22 -9.04
N ASP A 86 2.68 -14.84 -10.05
CA ASP A 86 3.42 -15.50 -11.12
C ASP A 86 3.82 -14.47 -12.19
N LYS A 87 5.04 -13.94 -12.10
CA LYS A 87 5.62 -12.98 -13.04
C LYS A 87 4.71 -11.77 -13.33
N GLY A 88 4.05 -11.24 -12.30
CA GLY A 88 3.13 -10.11 -12.41
C GLY A 88 1.66 -10.51 -12.58
N TYR A 89 1.36 -11.79 -12.71
CA TYR A 89 -0.01 -12.29 -12.68
C TYR A 89 -0.39 -12.69 -11.25
N SER A 90 -1.06 -11.79 -10.55
CA SER A 90 -1.47 -11.95 -9.14
C SER A 90 -2.88 -12.50 -9.05
N ARG A 91 -3.05 -13.76 -8.72
CA ARG A 91 -4.36 -14.36 -8.47
C ARG A 91 -5.01 -13.78 -7.22
N LYS A 92 -6.34 -13.59 -7.26
CA LYS A 92 -7.13 -13.01 -6.16
C LYS A 92 -8.17 -13.98 -5.60
N ALA A 93 -8.41 -15.08 -6.29
CA ALA A 93 -9.28 -16.17 -5.86
C ALA A 93 -8.89 -17.45 -6.63
N GLY A 94 -9.80 -18.42 -6.69
CA GLY A 94 -9.68 -19.58 -7.56
C GLY A 94 -9.54 -19.20 -9.04
N GLU A 95 -10.10 -19.96 -9.94
CA GLU A 95 -9.95 -19.71 -11.38
C GLU A 95 -10.57 -18.37 -11.81
N GLY A 96 -9.84 -17.61 -12.64
CA GLY A 96 -10.36 -16.48 -13.40
C GLY A 96 -10.25 -15.11 -12.75
N GLN A 97 -9.92 -14.99 -11.46
CA GLN A 97 -9.73 -13.68 -10.82
C GLN A 97 -8.26 -13.38 -10.58
N ALA A 98 -7.77 -12.35 -11.23
CA ALA A 98 -6.40 -11.91 -11.11
C ALA A 98 -6.24 -10.43 -11.48
N SER A 99 -5.10 -9.89 -11.14
CA SER A 99 -4.63 -8.57 -11.56
C SER A 99 -3.25 -8.67 -12.19
N HIS A 100 -2.86 -7.67 -12.95
CA HIS A 100 -1.46 -7.38 -13.21
C HIS A 100 -0.94 -6.53 -12.07
N TYR A 101 0.18 -6.96 -11.47
CA TYR A 101 0.66 -6.37 -10.24
C TYR A 101 2.20 -6.38 -10.16
N TYR A 102 2.77 -5.21 -9.95
CA TYR A 102 4.17 -5.07 -9.61
C TYR A 102 4.38 -4.05 -8.50
N SER A 103 5.49 -4.20 -7.78
CA SER A 103 5.89 -3.33 -6.68
C SER A 103 7.29 -2.75 -6.89
N GLN A 104 7.55 -1.64 -6.23
CA GLN A 104 8.88 -1.12 -6.01
C GLN A 104 9.10 -0.91 -4.50
N PRO A 105 9.67 -1.92 -3.81
CA PRO A 105 9.88 -1.86 -2.36
C PRO A 105 11.18 -1.15 -1.96
N PHE A 106 12.01 -0.74 -2.90
CA PHE A 106 13.37 -0.27 -2.65
C PHE A 106 13.54 1.24 -2.87
N PHE A 107 12.50 2.04 -2.66
CA PHE A 107 12.67 3.48 -2.67
C PHE A 107 13.26 3.98 -1.36
N THR A 108 14.28 4.85 -1.47
CA THR A 108 14.61 5.80 -0.42
C THR A 108 13.89 7.10 -0.68
N VAL A 109 13.52 7.78 0.40
CA VAL A 109 12.74 9.02 0.37
C VAL A 109 13.51 10.09 1.13
N ASP A 110 13.51 11.29 0.58
CA ASP A 110 13.92 12.52 1.22
C ASP A 110 12.92 13.62 0.85
N GLY A 111 12.58 14.51 1.78
CA GLY A 111 11.65 15.57 1.44
C GLY A 111 11.16 16.37 2.63
N ALA A 112 10.12 17.11 2.39
CA ALA A 112 9.48 17.95 3.38
C ALA A 112 7.99 17.64 3.47
N LEU A 113 7.47 17.69 4.67
CA LEU A 113 6.04 17.72 4.94
C LEU A 113 5.70 18.96 5.77
N THR A 114 4.52 19.47 5.58
CA THR A 114 3.92 20.51 6.40
C THR A 114 2.75 19.92 7.17
N LEU A 115 2.68 20.12 8.46
CA LEU A 115 1.54 19.74 9.31
C LEU A 115 1.13 20.92 10.17
N ASP A 116 -0.12 21.36 10.03
CA ASP A 116 -0.67 22.54 10.75
C ASP A 116 0.24 23.77 10.63
N GLY A 117 0.77 24.02 9.41
CA GLY A 117 1.66 25.14 9.10
C GLY A 117 3.10 25.01 9.58
N LYS A 118 3.49 23.83 10.10
CA LYS A 118 4.88 23.57 10.51
C LYS A 118 5.55 22.68 9.49
N ASP A 119 6.69 23.12 8.98
CA ASP A 119 7.51 22.35 8.04
C ASP A 119 8.41 21.38 8.80
N ILE A 120 8.48 20.16 8.31
CA ILE A 120 9.24 19.05 8.87
C ILE A 120 10.01 18.37 7.74
N HIS A 121 11.32 18.32 7.83
CA HIS A 121 12.15 17.51 6.93
C HIS A 121 12.02 16.03 7.32
N VAL A 122 11.85 15.18 6.32
CA VAL A 122 11.69 13.74 6.51
C VAL A 122 12.59 12.96 5.56
N ALA A 123 13.09 11.84 6.05
CA ALA A 123 13.82 10.86 5.24
C ALA A 123 13.40 9.44 5.67
N GLY A 124 13.42 8.51 4.73
CA GLY A 124 13.00 7.15 5.02
C GLY A 124 12.97 6.22 3.81
N ARG A 125 12.07 5.26 3.88
CA ARG A 125 11.82 4.28 2.82
C ARG A 125 10.38 4.42 2.33
N ALA A 126 10.16 4.05 1.07
CA ALA A 126 8.82 3.96 0.52
C ALA A 126 8.64 2.65 -0.25
N TRP A 127 7.40 2.23 -0.30
CA TRP A 127 6.91 1.11 -1.09
C TRP A 127 5.88 1.64 -2.08
N MET A 128 6.00 1.26 -3.33
CA MET A 128 5.03 1.57 -4.38
C MET A 128 4.43 0.28 -4.91
N ASP A 129 3.13 0.29 -5.11
CA ASP A 129 2.42 -0.74 -5.87
C ASP A 129 1.74 -0.14 -7.09
N ARG A 130 1.79 -0.90 -8.18
CA ARG A 130 0.91 -0.69 -9.33
C ARG A 130 0.17 -1.98 -9.62
N GLU A 131 -1.13 -1.87 -9.53
CA GLU A 131 -2.02 -3.00 -9.73
C GLU A 131 -3.22 -2.57 -10.58
N TRP A 132 -3.59 -3.38 -11.55
CA TRP A 132 -4.77 -3.13 -12.37
C TRP A 132 -5.46 -4.43 -12.75
N SER A 133 -6.78 -4.38 -12.83
CA SER A 133 -7.64 -5.49 -13.23
C SER A 133 -8.89 -4.96 -13.92
N SER A 134 -9.44 -5.74 -14.82
CA SER A 134 -10.77 -5.53 -15.38
C SER A 134 -11.87 -6.22 -14.57
N GLN A 135 -11.51 -6.84 -13.44
CA GLN A 135 -12.40 -7.64 -12.62
C GLN A 135 -12.61 -6.99 -11.27
N THR A 136 -13.82 -7.10 -10.75
CA THR A 136 -14.15 -6.77 -9.36
C THR A 136 -13.82 -7.95 -8.44
N MET A 137 -13.90 -7.74 -7.14
CA MET A 137 -13.85 -8.83 -6.16
C MET A 137 -14.91 -9.90 -6.44
N ALA A 138 -14.66 -11.16 -6.06
CA ALA A 138 -15.66 -12.21 -6.13
C ALA A 138 -16.89 -11.87 -5.28
N PRO A 139 -18.08 -12.33 -5.66
CA PRO A 139 -19.32 -12.00 -4.94
C PRO A 139 -19.33 -12.38 -3.46
N ASP A 140 -18.54 -13.37 -3.06
CA ASP A 140 -18.40 -13.82 -1.67
C ASP A 140 -17.28 -13.12 -0.90
N GLN A 141 -16.43 -12.35 -1.59
CA GLN A 141 -15.34 -11.59 -0.97
C GLN A 141 -15.88 -10.31 -0.32
N LYS A 142 -15.44 -10.07 0.92
CA LYS A 142 -15.89 -8.94 1.74
C LYS A 142 -14.87 -7.81 1.86
N GLY A 143 -13.62 -8.06 1.49
CA GLY A 143 -12.51 -7.12 1.62
C GLY A 143 -11.19 -7.85 1.76
N TRP A 144 -10.16 -7.09 2.03
CA TRP A 144 -8.80 -7.61 2.15
C TRP A 144 -8.05 -7.06 3.35
N ASP A 145 -6.98 -7.77 3.70
CA ASP A 145 -5.92 -7.34 4.60
C ASP A 145 -4.62 -7.48 3.81
N TRP A 146 -3.96 -6.36 3.54
CA TRP A 146 -2.75 -6.29 2.73
C TRP A 146 -1.59 -5.73 3.55
N PHE A 147 -0.41 -6.34 3.39
CA PHE A 147 0.79 -5.98 4.12
C PHE A 147 1.97 -5.80 3.17
N SER A 148 2.72 -4.71 3.32
CA SER A 148 4.06 -4.55 2.81
C SER A 148 5.02 -4.39 3.98
N LEU A 149 6.03 -5.25 4.05
CA LEU A 149 6.93 -5.35 5.19
C LEU A 149 8.38 -5.23 4.74
N HIS A 150 9.14 -4.38 5.42
CA HIS A 150 10.59 -4.29 5.34
C HIS A 150 11.16 -4.92 6.61
N LEU A 151 11.80 -6.07 6.48
CA LEU A 151 12.43 -6.79 7.59
C LEU A 151 13.84 -6.27 7.83
N ASP A 152 14.28 -6.24 9.09
CA ASP A 152 15.65 -5.80 9.42
C ASP A 152 16.73 -6.81 8.98
N THR A 153 16.33 -8.00 8.50
CA THR A 153 17.21 -8.92 7.76
C THR A 153 17.62 -8.39 6.39
N GLY A 154 16.94 -7.36 5.87
CA GLY A 154 17.09 -6.82 4.53
C GLY A 154 16.09 -7.40 3.51
N ASP A 155 15.40 -8.48 3.87
CA ASP A 155 14.32 -9.03 3.04
C ASP A 155 13.07 -8.13 3.10
N ASN A 156 12.23 -8.23 2.09
CA ASN A 156 10.92 -7.61 2.07
C ASN A 156 9.83 -8.67 1.85
N LEU A 157 8.63 -8.38 2.29
CA LEU A 157 7.49 -9.29 2.17
C LEU A 157 6.24 -8.50 1.79
N MET A 158 5.62 -8.88 0.68
CA MET A 158 4.25 -8.51 0.39
C MET A 158 3.35 -9.72 0.60
N LEU A 159 2.26 -9.55 1.31
CA LEU A 159 1.24 -10.56 1.43
C LEU A 159 -0.15 -9.93 1.57
N PHE A 160 -1.14 -10.69 1.16
CA PHE A 160 -2.54 -10.31 1.38
C PHE A 160 -3.41 -11.51 1.72
N ARG A 161 -4.51 -11.21 2.41
CA ARG A 161 -5.63 -12.10 2.65
C ARG A 161 -6.90 -11.46 2.09
N LEU A 162 -7.53 -12.10 1.13
CA LEU A 162 -8.88 -11.75 0.69
C LEU A 162 -9.88 -12.56 1.51
N ARG A 163 -10.76 -11.85 2.21
CA ARG A 163 -11.74 -12.45 3.11
C ARG A 163 -13.02 -12.80 2.36
N GLY A 164 -13.45 -14.05 2.45
CA GLY A 164 -14.64 -14.55 1.78
C GLY A 164 -15.20 -15.78 2.47
N ALA A 165 -16.00 -16.57 1.77
CA ALA A 165 -16.47 -17.87 2.25
C ALA A 165 -15.29 -18.81 2.57
N ARG A 166 -14.23 -18.68 1.79
CA ARG A 166 -12.90 -19.20 2.09
C ARG A 166 -11.90 -18.06 1.89
N ASP A 167 -11.04 -17.84 2.87
CA ASP A 167 -9.96 -16.88 2.74
C ASP A 167 -8.99 -17.33 1.66
N TYR A 168 -8.63 -16.40 0.77
CA TYR A 168 -7.55 -16.57 -0.18
C TYR A 168 -6.32 -15.80 0.30
N ARG A 169 -5.18 -16.47 0.39
CA ARG A 169 -3.92 -15.86 0.83
C ARG A 169 -2.88 -16.04 -0.26
N SER A 170 -2.09 -15.02 -0.48
CA SER A 170 -0.94 -15.04 -1.38
C SER A 170 0.09 -14.03 -0.91
N GLY A 171 1.33 -14.23 -1.31
CA GLY A 171 2.41 -13.31 -1.00
C GLY A 171 3.69 -13.65 -1.73
N ASN A 172 4.64 -12.74 -1.66
CA ASN A 172 5.96 -12.89 -2.22
C ASN A 172 7.01 -12.48 -1.18
N TRP A 173 7.96 -13.37 -0.96
CA TRP A 173 9.21 -13.07 -0.28
C TRP A 173 10.18 -12.47 -1.27
N ILE A 174 10.76 -11.32 -0.93
CA ILE A 174 11.60 -10.52 -1.81
C ILE A 174 12.95 -10.36 -1.14
N ALA A 175 13.97 -10.97 -1.72
CA ALA A 175 15.35 -10.86 -1.24
C ALA A 175 15.92 -9.44 -1.46
N PRO A 176 16.99 -9.04 -0.76
CA PRO A 176 17.60 -7.72 -0.90
C PRO A 176 18.07 -7.38 -2.32
N ASP A 177 18.41 -8.38 -3.12
CA ASP A 177 18.78 -8.22 -4.53
C ASP A 177 17.59 -8.17 -5.50
N GLY A 178 16.36 -8.26 -4.96
CA GLY A 178 15.12 -8.28 -5.72
C GLY A 178 14.68 -9.67 -6.19
N GLY A 179 15.37 -10.73 -5.79
CA GLY A 179 14.96 -12.11 -6.05
C GLY A 179 13.61 -12.41 -5.39
N VAL A 180 12.66 -12.97 -6.14
CA VAL A 180 11.28 -13.20 -5.69
C VAL A 180 11.01 -14.68 -5.50
N THR A 181 10.45 -15.04 -4.35
CA THR A 181 9.89 -16.37 -4.08
C THR A 181 8.40 -16.23 -3.79
N GLN A 182 7.57 -16.79 -4.63
CA GLN A 182 6.13 -16.83 -4.36
C GLN A 182 5.83 -17.76 -3.18
N LEU A 183 4.98 -17.31 -2.27
CA LEU A 183 4.56 -18.05 -1.09
C LEU A 183 3.22 -18.74 -1.37
N ALA A 184 3.11 -20.00 -0.97
CA ALA A 184 1.84 -20.71 -1.01
C ALA A 184 0.88 -20.17 0.07
N GLY A 185 -0.41 -20.17 -0.21
CA GLY A 185 -1.40 -19.62 0.72
C GLY A 185 -1.49 -20.37 2.07
N ASP A 186 -1.15 -21.65 2.12
CA ASP A 186 -1.08 -22.47 3.35
C ASP A 186 0.22 -22.27 4.14
N ASP A 187 1.22 -21.67 3.52
CA ASP A 187 2.46 -21.23 4.17
C ASP A 187 2.26 -19.95 4.99
N ILE A 188 1.25 -19.15 4.62
CA ILE A 188 0.96 -17.84 5.21
C ILE A 188 -0.11 -17.97 6.29
N VAL A 189 0.19 -17.49 7.49
CA VAL A 189 -0.79 -17.30 8.56
C VAL A 189 -0.88 -15.82 8.90
N VAL A 190 -2.09 -15.28 8.91
CA VAL A 190 -2.41 -13.92 9.38
C VAL A 190 -3.58 -14.01 10.35
N GLU A 191 -3.33 -13.67 11.60
CA GLU A 191 -4.28 -13.79 12.69
C GLU A 191 -4.39 -12.47 13.45
N PRO A 192 -5.63 -11.94 13.65
CA PRO A 192 -5.81 -10.74 14.48
C PRO A 192 -5.50 -11.05 15.95
N LEU A 193 -4.65 -10.22 16.57
CA LEU A 193 -4.30 -10.31 17.99
C LEU A 193 -5.10 -9.34 18.86
N ALA A 194 -5.43 -8.16 18.31
CA ALA A 194 -6.20 -7.16 19.03
C ALA A 194 -7.05 -6.33 18.06
N GLN A 195 -8.14 -5.79 18.59
CA GLN A 195 -9.05 -4.94 17.86
C GLN A 195 -9.09 -3.54 18.45
N THR A 196 -9.34 -2.56 17.60
CA THR A 196 -9.58 -1.17 17.99
C THR A 196 -10.98 -0.76 17.51
N VAL A 197 -11.74 -0.14 18.37
CA VAL A 197 -13.05 0.42 18.00
C VAL A 197 -12.84 1.80 17.37
N ILE A 198 -13.24 1.95 16.10
CA ILE A 198 -13.15 3.20 15.37
C ILE A 198 -14.51 3.46 14.70
N ASN A 199 -15.13 4.57 15.01
CA ASN A 199 -16.46 4.94 14.47
C ASN A 199 -17.50 3.81 14.61
N GLY A 200 -17.49 3.09 15.74
CA GLY A 200 -18.40 1.98 16.02
C GLY A 200 -18.06 0.66 15.32
N ARG A 201 -16.93 0.59 14.60
CA ARG A 201 -16.45 -0.62 13.92
C ARG A 201 -15.31 -1.25 14.71
N ASN A 202 -15.32 -2.58 14.80
CA ASN A 202 -14.20 -3.34 15.38
C ASN A 202 -13.19 -3.70 14.31
N LEU A 203 -12.04 -3.04 14.31
CA LEU A 203 -10.97 -3.28 13.33
C LEU A 203 -9.81 -4.04 13.96
N PRO A 204 -9.32 -5.11 13.34
CA PRO A 204 -8.14 -5.83 13.82
C PRO A 204 -6.88 -5.03 13.48
N THR A 205 -6.35 -4.30 14.46
CA THR A 205 -5.21 -3.40 14.23
C THR A 205 -3.85 -3.99 14.62
N ARG A 206 -3.84 -5.12 15.36
CA ARG A 206 -2.62 -5.89 15.65
C ARG A 206 -2.77 -7.31 15.10
N TRP A 207 -1.71 -7.80 14.50
CA TRP A 207 -1.71 -9.08 13.81
C TRP A 207 -0.50 -9.92 14.17
N ARG A 208 -0.67 -11.23 14.16
CA ARG A 208 0.40 -12.19 14.02
C ARG A 208 0.52 -12.56 12.56
N VAL A 209 1.73 -12.50 12.04
CA VAL A 209 2.06 -12.89 10.67
C VAL A 209 3.11 -13.98 10.72
N GLN A 210 2.83 -15.11 10.09
CA GLN A 210 3.79 -16.22 9.99
C GLN A 210 3.97 -16.62 8.52
N VAL A 211 5.22 -16.93 8.16
CA VAL A 211 5.58 -17.62 6.91
C VAL A 211 6.41 -18.83 7.33
N LYS A 212 5.79 -20.01 7.31
CA LYS A 212 6.35 -21.24 7.88
C LYS A 212 7.64 -21.67 7.21
N SER A 213 7.69 -21.62 5.87
CA SER A 213 8.87 -21.97 5.07
C SER A 213 10.07 -21.06 5.30
N ARG A 214 9.84 -19.89 5.92
CA ARG A 214 10.88 -18.88 6.22
C ARG A 214 11.18 -18.76 7.70
N ASN A 215 10.53 -19.57 8.55
CA ASN A 215 10.62 -19.47 10.01
C ASN A 215 10.29 -18.04 10.50
N LEU A 216 9.45 -17.31 9.76
CA LEU A 216 8.97 -16.00 10.17
C LEU A 216 7.79 -16.17 11.11
N ASP A 217 7.86 -15.54 12.27
CA ASP A 217 6.78 -15.41 13.24
C ASP A 217 6.90 -14.04 13.91
N ILE A 218 6.07 -13.11 13.48
CA ILE A 218 6.12 -11.72 13.90
C ILE A 218 4.74 -11.23 14.32
N GLU A 219 4.76 -10.23 15.20
CA GLU A 219 3.59 -9.44 15.55
C GLU A 219 3.72 -8.04 14.95
N THR A 220 2.59 -7.50 14.47
CA THR A 220 2.51 -6.12 13.98
C THR A 220 1.88 -5.22 15.03
N THR A 221 2.41 -4.00 15.17
CA THR A 221 1.82 -2.97 16.03
C THR A 221 1.65 -1.70 15.20
N PRO A 222 0.42 -1.14 15.10
CA PRO A 222 0.20 0.08 14.35
C PRO A 222 0.88 1.28 15.02
N LEU A 223 1.45 2.18 14.22
CA LEU A 223 1.95 3.47 14.71
C LEU A 223 0.81 4.27 15.34
N ASN A 224 -0.34 4.28 14.69
CA ASN A 224 -1.57 4.85 15.19
C ASN A 224 -2.75 3.89 14.92
N PRO A 225 -3.35 3.28 15.93
CA PRO A 225 -4.45 2.35 15.70
C PRO A 225 -5.71 3.02 15.12
N LYS A 226 -5.79 4.36 15.14
CA LYS A 226 -6.93 5.13 14.61
C LYS A 226 -6.72 5.64 13.18
N SER A 227 -5.86 5.01 12.40
CA SER A 227 -5.56 5.39 11.00
C SER A 227 -6.72 5.04 10.05
N TRP A 228 -7.88 5.60 10.28
CA TRP A 228 -9.08 5.40 9.49
C TRP A 228 -9.21 6.44 8.39
N MET A 229 -9.23 5.99 7.15
CA MET A 229 -9.51 6.79 5.98
C MET A 229 -11.03 6.92 5.80
N GLY A 230 -11.61 7.99 6.33
CA GLY A 230 -13.05 8.28 6.26
C GLY A 230 -13.47 8.90 4.93
N THR A 231 -13.04 8.31 3.83
CA THR A 231 -13.30 8.72 2.45
C THR A 231 -14.62 8.14 1.93
N ASP A 232 -14.97 8.40 0.67
CA ASP A 232 -16.16 7.83 0.02
C ASP A 232 -16.11 6.29 -0.03
N PHE A 233 -14.91 5.72 -0.08
CA PHE A 233 -14.64 4.29 0.09
C PHE A 233 -13.78 4.11 1.35
N PRO A 234 -14.43 4.01 2.53
CA PRO A 234 -13.70 4.05 3.79
C PRO A 234 -12.95 2.75 4.07
N TYR A 235 -11.72 2.88 4.58
CA TYR A 235 -10.84 1.78 4.91
C TYR A 235 -9.86 2.18 6.01
N TRP A 236 -9.11 1.24 6.54
CA TRP A 236 -8.02 1.51 7.48
C TRP A 236 -6.69 1.28 6.80
N GLU A 237 -5.78 2.24 6.91
CA GLU A 237 -4.40 2.06 6.46
C GLU A 237 -3.42 2.83 7.34
N GLY A 238 -2.25 2.25 7.57
CA GLY A 238 -1.22 2.94 8.33
C GLY A 238 0.07 2.19 8.51
N PRO A 239 1.11 2.92 8.94
CA PRO A 239 2.40 2.34 9.28
C PRO A 239 2.29 1.38 10.46
N ILE A 240 3.07 0.30 10.38
CA ILE A 240 3.19 -0.72 11.44
C ILE A 240 4.66 -0.97 11.76
N THR A 241 4.94 -1.34 13.01
CA THR A 241 6.23 -1.89 13.44
C THR A 241 6.11 -3.40 13.62
N LEU A 242 7.22 -4.10 13.50
CA LEU A 242 7.31 -5.55 13.56
C LEU A 242 8.16 -5.97 14.77
N SER A 243 7.73 -7.04 15.44
CA SER A 243 8.49 -7.67 16.54
C SER A 243 8.29 -9.18 16.52
N GLY A 244 9.25 -9.94 17.03
CA GLY A 244 9.19 -11.41 17.05
C GLY A 244 10.47 -12.05 16.53
N SER A 245 10.37 -12.99 15.60
CA SER A 245 11.55 -13.66 15.00
C SER A 245 12.48 -12.70 14.27
N THR A 246 11.98 -11.55 13.84
CA THR A 246 12.74 -10.40 13.37
C THR A 246 12.01 -9.11 13.71
N THR A 247 12.69 -7.98 13.58
CA THR A 247 12.12 -6.64 13.68
C THR A 247 12.01 -6.01 12.30
N GLY A 248 11.38 -4.83 12.23
CA GLY A 248 11.22 -4.10 10.98
C GLY A 248 10.07 -3.10 11.04
N ALA A 249 9.71 -2.59 9.88
CA ALA A 249 8.58 -1.70 9.70
C ALA A 249 7.82 -2.05 8.43
N GLY A 250 6.58 -1.61 8.34
CA GLY A 250 5.76 -1.89 7.17
C GLY A 250 4.53 -1.01 7.11
N TYR A 251 3.62 -1.42 6.26
CA TYR A 251 2.34 -0.79 6.08
C TYR A 251 1.24 -1.86 6.02
N LEU A 252 0.11 -1.56 6.61
CA LEU A 252 -1.08 -2.41 6.62
C LEU A 252 -2.25 -1.62 6.03
N GLU A 253 -2.98 -2.26 5.13
CA GLU A 253 -4.24 -1.76 4.59
C GLU A 253 -5.33 -2.80 4.78
N MET A 254 -6.51 -2.37 5.22
CA MET A 254 -7.64 -3.25 5.50
C MET A 254 -8.94 -2.62 5.02
N THR A 255 -9.74 -3.40 4.28
CA THR A 255 -11.05 -2.97 3.78
C THR A 255 -12.16 -3.89 4.23
N GLY A 256 -13.42 -3.44 4.16
CA GLY A 256 -14.59 -4.29 4.38
C GLY A 256 -14.84 -4.72 5.83
N TYR A 257 -14.50 -3.89 6.80
CA TYR A 257 -14.79 -4.05 8.23
C TYR A 257 -15.95 -3.18 8.69
#